data_6fcbc67fcf89ce60945993ad16364d83
#
_entry.id   6fcbc67fcf89ce60945993ad16364d83
#
_cell.length_a   1.000
_cell.length_b   1.000
_cell.length_c   1.000
_cell.angle_alpha   90.00
_cell.angle_beta   90.00
_cell.angle_gamma   90.00
#
_symmetry.space_group_name_H-M   'P 1'
#
loop_
_entity.id
_entity.type
_entity.pdbx_description
1 polymer ?
#
loop_
_entity_poly.entity_id
_entity_poly.type
_entity_poly.pdbx_seq_one_letter_code
_entity_poly.pdbx_strand_id
1 'polypeptide(L)'
;AVLGVAGPTLPPSTLSLIRNMFLDAQERTVAIGVWVTSFAVGGAIGPLVGGLLLEHFWWGSVFLVGVPVMALLLAIGPWLLPEYRDEKAGRLDLPSAALSIVAVLAVIHGLKRIAESGLGAWPIAVMAAGVATGFAFVRRQGKLADPLIDLRLLRAPAFSAALLINTLGFFVGFAAFLLIAQYLQLVLGLSPLEAGLWSLPSSLAFIVGSNLAARMVRRIRPGFVVAAGLVLAATGFGLLVGLDRDNGLRMLVIGYVMLSLGLSFVFTLAADMLVGAAPAERAGTASALSETSSELGGALGIAILGSVAVAVYRRAMAGADLAAGLAGPAGDRLGDASREAFAQAFALAGLISPAAALAGA
;
A
#
# COMPACT_ATOMS: atom_id res chain seq x y z
N ALA A 1 3.72 -16.66 5.98
CA ALA A 1 3.50 -17.13 4.60
C ALA A 1 2.02 -17.49 4.35
N VAL A 2 1.41 -18.39 5.15
CA VAL A 2 0.01 -18.85 4.94
C VAL A 2 -0.99 -17.69 5.01
N LEU A 3 -0.89 -16.80 6.01
CA LEU A 3 -1.70 -15.60 6.13
C LEU A 3 -1.55 -14.65 4.93
N GLY A 4 -0.32 -14.55 4.39
CA GLY A 4 -0.06 -13.73 3.19
C GLY A 4 -0.69 -14.28 1.90
N VAL A 5 -1.02 -15.57 1.85
CA VAL A 5 -1.76 -16.18 0.73
C VAL A 5 -3.27 -16.04 0.94
N ALA A 6 -3.75 -16.26 2.17
CA ALA A 6 -5.18 -16.24 2.48
C ALA A 6 -5.77 -14.82 2.55
N GLY A 7 -5.01 -13.84 3.07
CA GLY A 7 -5.49 -12.47 3.25
C GLY A 7 -5.99 -11.80 1.96
N PRO A 8 -5.17 -11.75 0.89
CA PRO A 8 -5.55 -11.10 -0.37
C PRO A 8 -6.72 -11.75 -1.12
N THR A 9 -7.15 -12.96 -0.76
CA THR A 9 -8.30 -13.61 -1.39
C THR A 9 -9.65 -13.09 -0.86
N LEU A 10 -9.67 -12.52 0.35
CA LEU A 10 -10.90 -12.05 1.00
C LEU A 10 -11.54 -10.82 0.30
N PRO A 11 -10.79 -9.74 -0.03
CA PRO A 11 -11.40 -8.55 -0.63
C PRO A 11 -12.12 -8.81 -1.94
N PRO A 12 -11.52 -9.46 -2.96
CA PRO A 12 -12.21 -9.71 -4.22
C PRO A 12 -13.38 -10.70 -4.07
N SER A 13 -13.26 -11.70 -3.17
CA SER A 13 -14.31 -12.67 -2.92
C SER A 13 -15.53 -12.02 -2.26
N THR A 14 -15.33 -11.20 -1.24
CA THR A 14 -16.42 -10.51 -0.54
C THR A 14 -17.10 -9.48 -1.43
N LEU A 15 -16.34 -8.73 -2.25
CA LEU A 15 -16.91 -7.77 -3.18
C LEU A 15 -17.74 -8.48 -4.29
N SER A 16 -17.26 -9.60 -4.80
CA SER A 16 -17.99 -10.43 -5.76
C SER A 16 -19.29 -10.96 -5.15
N LEU A 17 -19.26 -11.40 -3.89
CA LEU A 17 -20.43 -11.88 -3.18
C LEU A 17 -21.48 -10.76 -3.00
N ILE A 18 -21.08 -9.57 -2.55
CA ILE A 18 -21.95 -8.40 -2.42
C ILE A 18 -22.64 -8.10 -3.75
N ARG A 19 -21.90 -8.15 -4.86
CA ARG A 19 -22.42 -7.86 -6.19
C ARG A 19 -23.48 -8.86 -6.65
N ASN A 20 -23.35 -10.12 -6.25
CA ASN A 20 -24.29 -11.19 -6.58
C ASN A 20 -25.51 -11.23 -5.64
N MET A 21 -25.33 -10.82 -4.38
CA MET A 21 -26.43 -10.80 -3.40
C MET A 21 -27.37 -9.60 -3.60
N PHE A 22 -26.83 -8.44 -3.96
CA PHE A 22 -27.59 -7.18 -4.10
C PHE A 22 -27.76 -6.84 -5.58
N LEU A 23 -28.89 -7.26 -6.16
CA LEU A 23 -29.22 -7.01 -7.57
C LEU A 23 -29.67 -5.57 -7.80
N ASP A 24 -30.33 -4.96 -6.82
CA ASP A 24 -30.71 -3.55 -6.87
C ASP A 24 -29.48 -2.66 -6.73
N ALA A 25 -29.36 -1.64 -7.61
CA ALA A 25 -28.21 -0.77 -7.67
C ALA A 25 -28.03 0.08 -6.40
N GLN A 26 -29.16 0.47 -5.76
CA GLN A 26 -29.12 1.33 -4.58
C GLN A 26 -28.73 0.53 -3.34
N GLU A 27 -29.29 -0.66 -3.15
CA GLU A 27 -28.90 -1.58 -2.06
C GLU A 27 -27.45 -2.02 -2.19
N ARG A 28 -26.99 -2.32 -3.40
CA ARG A 28 -25.61 -2.66 -3.68
C ARG A 28 -24.64 -1.52 -3.33
N THR A 29 -24.99 -0.28 -3.65
CA THR A 29 -24.17 0.90 -3.28
C THR A 29 -24.04 1.03 -1.78
N VAL A 30 -25.11 0.79 -1.02
CA VAL A 30 -25.07 0.81 0.45
C VAL A 30 -24.21 -0.32 0.99
N ALA A 31 -24.34 -1.54 0.47
CA ALA A 31 -23.54 -2.69 0.88
C ALA A 31 -22.04 -2.48 0.62
N ILE A 32 -21.68 -1.93 -0.55
CA ILE A 32 -20.29 -1.56 -0.87
C ILE A 32 -19.79 -0.45 0.08
N GLY A 33 -20.64 0.52 0.40
CA GLY A 33 -20.32 1.57 1.37
C GLY A 33 -20.00 1.03 2.76
N VAL A 34 -20.76 0.06 3.25
CA VAL A 34 -20.50 -0.64 4.51
C VAL A 34 -19.19 -1.42 4.44
N TRP A 35 -18.95 -2.13 3.34
CA TRP A 35 -17.72 -2.88 3.10
C TRP A 35 -16.48 -1.96 3.13
N VAL A 36 -16.48 -0.84 2.40
CA VAL A 36 -15.39 0.17 2.43
C VAL A 36 -15.19 0.75 3.83
N THR A 37 -16.30 1.03 4.54
CA THR A 37 -16.24 1.54 5.92
C THR A 37 -15.57 0.53 6.86
N SER A 38 -15.81 -0.77 6.67
CA SER A 38 -15.16 -1.82 7.47
C SER A 38 -13.64 -1.82 7.31
N PHE A 39 -13.13 -1.59 6.11
CA PHE A 39 -11.69 -1.43 5.85
C PHE A 39 -11.12 -0.19 6.57
N ALA A 40 -11.81 0.94 6.46
CA ALA A 40 -11.36 2.17 7.09
C ALA A 40 -11.33 2.06 8.63
N VAL A 41 -12.35 1.43 9.21
CA VAL A 41 -12.40 1.14 10.66
C VAL A 41 -11.30 0.16 11.07
N GLY A 42 -11.08 -0.91 10.30
CA GLY A 42 -9.99 -1.85 10.53
C GLY A 42 -8.62 -1.18 10.48
N GLY A 43 -8.40 -0.29 9.51
CA GLY A 43 -7.17 0.49 9.38
C GLY A 43 -6.93 1.47 10.54
N ALA A 44 -7.99 2.03 11.12
CA ALA A 44 -7.89 2.91 12.29
C ALA A 44 -7.67 2.14 13.60
N ILE A 45 -8.38 1.00 13.77
CA ILE A 45 -8.32 0.19 15.00
C ILE A 45 -7.07 -0.71 15.01
N GLY A 46 -6.60 -1.16 13.84
CA GLY A 46 -5.47 -2.08 13.71
C GLY A 46 -4.23 -1.67 14.49
N PRO A 47 -3.70 -0.45 14.29
CA PRO A 47 -2.53 0.04 15.04
C PRO A 47 -2.75 0.11 16.54
N LEU A 48 -3.97 0.42 17.01
CA LEU A 48 -4.29 0.47 18.45
C LEU A 48 -4.32 -0.91 19.08
N VAL A 49 -5.05 -1.83 18.47
CA VAL A 49 -5.13 -3.22 18.95
C VAL A 49 -3.76 -3.89 18.87
N GLY A 50 -3.05 -3.68 17.75
CA GLY A 50 -1.69 -4.17 17.58
C GLY A 50 -0.73 -3.60 18.63
N GLY A 51 -0.80 -2.29 18.88
CA GLY A 51 -0.01 -1.61 19.89
C GLY A 51 -0.28 -2.13 21.32
N LEU A 52 -1.55 -2.25 21.68
CA LEU A 52 -1.96 -2.78 22.99
C LEU A 52 -1.46 -4.23 23.20
N LEU A 53 -1.55 -5.05 22.16
CA LEU A 53 -1.08 -6.44 22.24
C LEU A 53 0.43 -6.54 22.36
N LEU A 54 1.17 -5.68 21.67
CA LEU A 54 2.64 -5.64 21.71
C LEU A 54 3.17 -5.12 23.05
N GLU A 55 2.40 -4.32 23.76
CA GLU A 55 2.77 -3.84 25.11
C GLU A 55 2.58 -4.92 26.20
N HIS A 56 1.57 -5.77 26.06
CA HIS A 56 1.18 -6.70 27.12
C HIS A 56 1.47 -8.16 26.82
N PHE A 57 1.71 -8.50 25.53
CA PHE A 57 1.91 -9.86 25.06
C PHE A 57 3.12 -9.94 24.12
N TRP A 58 3.51 -11.15 23.77
CA TRP A 58 4.58 -11.40 22.82
C TRP A 58 4.16 -11.00 21.37
N TRP A 59 5.15 -10.70 20.52
CA TRP A 59 4.92 -10.16 19.17
C TRP A 59 3.94 -10.95 18.29
N GLY A 60 3.89 -12.28 18.47
CA GLY A 60 2.99 -13.14 17.69
C GLY A 60 1.51 -13.02 18.08
N SER A 61 1.18 -12.41 19.23
CA SER A 61 -0.20 -12.18 19.67
C SER A 61 -1.00 -11.35 18.68
N VAL A 62 -0.36 -10.43 17.95
CA VAL A 62 -0.99 -9.61 16.91
C VAL A 62 -1.60 -10.47 15.80
N PHE A 63 -0.96 -11.58 15.45
CA PHE A 63 -1.49 -12.52 14.45
C PHE A 63 -2.63 -13.39 14.99
N LEU A 64 -2.67 -13.62 16.30
CA LEU A 64 -3.71 -14.43 16.94
C LEU A 64 -5.05 -13.72 17.00
N VAL A 65 -5.11 -12.39 16.91
CA VAL A 65 -6.37 -11.62 16.85
C VAL A 65 -7.23 -12.05 15.65
N GLY A 66 -6.61 -12.41 14.55
CA GLY A 66 -7.33 -12.91 13.38
C GLY A 66 -8.02 -14.27 13.61
N VAL A 67 -7.51 -15.09 14.53
CA VAL A 67 -8.02 -16.45 14.74
C VAL A 67 -9.49 -16.47 15.22
N PRO A 68 -9.89 -15.76 16.29
CA PRO A 68 -11.28 -15.74 16.72
C PRO A 68 -12.22 -15.14 15.66
N VAL A 69 -11.76 -14.12 14.90
CA VAL A 69 -12.56 -13.53 13.82
C VAL A 69 -12.76 -14.54 12.70
N MET A 70 -11.71 -15.25 12.30
CA MET A 70 -11.81 -16.30 11.27
C MET A 70 -12.62 -17.50 11.74
N ALA A 71 -12.49 -17.91 13.00
CA ALA A 71 -13.32 -18.97 13.58
C ALA A 71 -14.81 -18.61 13.60
N LEU A 72 -15.13 -17.36 13.95
CA LEU A 72 -16.49 -16.84 13.91
C LEU A 72 -17.04 -16.84 12.46
N LEU A 73 -16.23 -16.39 11.49
CA LEU A 73 -16.60 -16.37 10.08
C LEU A 73 -16.82 -17.77 9.53
N LEU A 74 -16.00 -18.74 9.90
CA LEU A 74 -16.18 -20.16 9.53
C LEU A 74 -17.41 -20.79 10.17
N ALA A 75 -17.74 -20.41 11.40
CA ALA A 75 -18.92 -20.94 12.10
C ALA A 75 -20.23 -20.36 11.57
N ILE A 76 -20.27 -19.06 11.29
CA ILE A 76 -21.48 -18.33 10.92
C ILE A 76 -21.63 -18.21 9.41
N GLY A 77 -20.51 -18.14 8.68
CA GLY A 77 -20.47 -17.93 7.23
C GLY A 77 -21.38 -18.86 6.43
N PRO A 78 -21.31 -20.18 6.63
CA PRO A 78 -22.18 -21.13 5.89
C PRO A 78 -23.67 -20.91 6.09
N TRP A 79 -24.08 -20.25 7.17
CA TRP A 79 -25.50 -19.99 7.47
C TRP A 79 -25.97 -18.64 6.95
N LEU A 80 -25.07 -17.64 6.89
CA LEU A 80 -25.40 -16.29 6.48
C LEU A 80 -25.13 -16.02 5.00
N LEU A 81 -24.16 -16.71 4.41
CA LEU A 81 -23.71 -16.44 3.05
C LEU A 81 -24.30 -17.48 2.11
N PRO A 82 -25.02 -17.08 1.05
CA PRO A 82 -25.47 -18.00 0.02
C PRO A 82 -24.30 -18.57 -0.74
N GLU A 83 -24.34 -19.84 -1.05
CA GLU A 83 -23.35 -20.48 -1.90
C GLU A 83 -23.52 -19.98 -3.34
N TYR A 84 -22.54 -19.26 -3.84
CA TYR A 84 -22.51 -18.79 -5.21
C TYR A 84 -21.36 -19.44 -5.97
N ARG A 85 -21.70 -20.15 -7.03
CA ARG A 85 -20.76 -20.76 -7.94
C ARG A 85 -21.00 -20.22 -9.35
N ASP A 86 -20.01 -19.61 -9.92
CA ASP A 86 -20.05 -19.21 -11.34
C ASP A 86 -19.82 -20.45 -12.21
N GLU A 87 -20.88 -20.93 -12.86
CA GLU A 87 -20.82 -22.09 -13.78
C GLU A 87 -19.98 -21.80 -15.03
N LYS A 88 -19.75 -20.52 -15.34
CA LYS A 88 -18.93 -20.05 -16.47
C LYS A 88 -17.50 -19.71 -16.07
N ALA A 89 -17.15 -19.92 -14.81
CA ALA A 89 -15.78 -19.68 -14.37
C ALA A 89 -14.81 -20.57 -15.16
N GLY A 90 -13.91 -19.92 -15.89
CA GLY A 90 -12.84 -20.58 -16.65
C GLY A 90 -11.90 -21.38 -15.74
N ARG A 91 -11.11 -22.27 -16.31
CA ARG A 91 -10.08 -22.99 -15.55
C ARG A 91 -8.97 -22.02 -15.14
N LEU A 92 -8.56 -22.08 -13.88
CA LEU A 92 -7.43 -21.29 -13.39
C LEU A 92 -6.17 -21.65 -14.22
N ASP A 93 -5.57 -20.66 -14.90
CA ASP A 93 -4.31 -20.85 -15.63
C ASP A 93 -3.13 -20.83 -14.65
N LEU A 94 -2.87 -21.99 -14.02
CA LEU A 94 -1.76 -22.18 -13.09
C LEU A 94 -0.38 -21.75 -13.65
N PRO A 95 -0.04 -22.03 -14.93
CA PRO A 95 1.21 -21.54 -15.51
C PRO A 95 1.33 -20.01 -15.50
N SER A 96 0.26 -19.29 -15.84
CA SER A 96 0.27 -17.83 -15.77
C SER A 96 0.38 -17.32 -14.33
N ALA A 97 -0.33 -17.94 -13.40
CA ALA A 97 -0.21 -17.60 -11.98
C ALA A 97 1.23 -17.82 -11.46
N ALA A 98 1.85 -18.95 -11.80
CA ALA A 98 3.24 -19.23 -11.44
C ALA A 98 4.21 -18.21 -12.04
N LEU A 99 4.06 -17.87 -13.34
CA LEU A 99 4.90 -16.88 -14.00
C LEU A 99 4.78 -15.49 -13.32
N SER A 100 3.59 -15.04 -12.97
CA SER A 100 3.39 -13.75 -12.30
C SER A 100 4.04 -13.72 -10.92
N ILE A 101 3.84 -14.77 -10.11
CA ILE A 101 4.43 -14.89 -8.78
C ILE A 101 5.96 -14.88 -8.85
N VAL A 102 6.55 -15.71 -9.73
CA VAL A 102 8.00 -15.78 -9.90
C VAL A 102 8.57 -14.45 -10.38
N ALA A 103 7.91 -13.78 -11.33
CA ALA A 103 8.34 -12.48 -11.83
C ALA A 103 8.41 -11.43 -10.70
N VAL A 104 7.34 -11.29 -9.92
CA VAL A 104 7.25 -10.31 -8.84
C VAL A 104 8.25 -10.62 -7.73
N LEU A 105 8.31 -11.88 -7.28
CA LEU A 105 9.23 -12.28 -6.20
C LEU A 105 10.69 -12.12 -6.60
N ALA A 106 11.05 -12.45 -7.85
CA ALA A 106 12.43 -12.31 -8.32
C ALA A 106 12.84 -10.84 -8.41
N VAL A 107 11.97 -9.94 -8.90
CA VAL A 107 12.26 -8.50 -8.94
C VAL A 107 12.42 -7.94 -7.53
N ILE A 108 11.49 -8.23 -6.61
CA ILE A 108 11.55 -7.77 -5.21
C ILE A 108 12.80 -8.31 -4.51
N HIS A 109 13.12 -9.59 -4.70
CA HIS A 109 14.31 -10.20 -4.12
C HIS A 109 15.60 -9.55 -4.65
N GLY A 110 15.68 -9.33 -5.96
CA GLY A 110 16.82 -8.66 -6.58
C GLY A 110 17.02 -7.25 -6.05
N LEU A 111 15.95 -6.44 -5.96
CA LEU A 111 15.96 -5.09 -5.39
C LEU A 111 16.43 -5.09 -3.93
N LYS A 112 15.87 -5.99 -3.11
CA LYS A 112 16.24 -6.12 -1.70
C LYS A 112 17.72 -6.48 -1.55
N ARG A 113 18.23 -7.41 -2.34
CA ARG A 113 19.65 -7.78 -2.32
C ARG A 113 20.58 -6.66 -2.77
N ILE A 114 20.18 -5.88 -3.77
CA ILE A 114 20.95 -4.69 -4.19
C ILE A 114 21.05 -3.68 -3.04
N ALA A 115 19.97 -3.48 -2.30
CA ALA A 115 19.96 -2.58 -1.15
C ALA A 115 20.79 -3.09 0.04
N GLU A 116 20.82 -4.40 0.26
CA GLU A 116 21.55 -5.04 1.36
C GLU A 116 23.06 -5.16 1.10
N SER A 117 23.44 -5.59 -0.11
CA SER A 117 24.81 -5.97 -0.45
C SER A 117 25.44 -5.14 -1.57
N GLY A 118 24.70 -4.14 -2.09
CA GLY A 118 25.14 -3.33 -3.22
C GLY A 118 24.89 -3.99 -4.58
N LEU A 119 25.33 -3.29 -5.62
CA LEU A 119 25.24 -3.79 -7.00
C LEU A 119 26.19 -4.98 -7.19
N GLY A 120 25.62 -6.14 -7.46
CA GLY A 120 26.34 -7.39 -7.73
C GLY A 120 25.74 -8.15 -8.90
N ALA A 121 26.53 -9.03 -9.51
CA ALA A 121 26.08 -9.80 -10.69
C ALA A 121 24.87 -10.68 -10.36
N TRP A 122 24.85 -11.32 -9.18
CA TRP A 122 23.74 -12.19 -8.75
C TRP A 122 22.40 -11.47 -8.57
N PRO A 123 22.29 -10.39 -7.77
CA PRO A 123 21.05 -9.62 -7.65
C PRO A 123 20.53 -9.08 -8.99
N ILE A 124 21.43 -8.59 -9.83
CA ILE A 124 21.07 -8.11 -11.17
C ILE A 124 20.55 -9.24 -12.05
N ALA A 125 21.18 -10.41 -12.02
CA ALA A 125 20.73 -11.58 -12.78
C ALA A 125 19.35 -12.07 -12.33
N VAL A 126 19.10 -12.10 -11.03
CA VAL A 126 17.77 -12.47 -10.47
C VAL A 126 16.69 -11.46 -10.88
N MET A 127 17.00 -10.17 -10.81
CA MET A 127 16.07 -9.12 -11.24
C MET A 127 15.79 -9.19 -12.75
N ALA A 128 16.82 -9.40 -13.56
CA ALA A 128 16.68 -9.58 -15.02
C ALA A 128 15.84 -10.83 -15.36
N ALA A 129 16.04 -11.93 -14.65
CA ALA A 129 15.23 -13.14 -14.78
C ALA A 129 13.77 -12.88 -14.40
N GLY A 130 13.52 -12.10 -13.35
CA GLY A 130 12.17 -11.66 -12.94
C GLY A 130 11.49 -10.83 -14.03
N VAL A 131 12.20 -9.85 -14.60
CA VAL A 131 11.68 -9.02 -15.71
C VAL A 131 11.42 -9.87 -16.95
N ALA A 132 12.30 -10.79 -17.30
CA ALA A 132 12.12 -11.71 -18.44
C ALA A 132 10.90 -12.62 -18.23
N THR A 133 10.71 -13.14 -17.01
CA THR A 133 9.54 -13.94 -16.63
C THR A 133 8.25 -13.12 -16.70
N GLY A 134 8.28 -11.85 -16.24
CA GLY A 134 7.16 -10.92 -16.38
C GLY A 134 6.80 -10.62 -17.82
N PHE A 135 7.80 -10.44 -18.68
CA PHE A 135 7.58 -10.29 -20.11
C PHE A 135 6.96 -11.55 -20.74
N ALA A 136 7.45 -12.74 -20.36
CA ALA A 136 6.86 -14.01 -20.80
C ALA A 136 5.40 -14.15 -20.33
N PHE A 137 5.08 -13.74 -19.10
CA PHE A 137 3.72 -13.67 -18.58
C PHE A 137 2.83 -12.78 -19.45
N VAL A 138 3.22 -11.53 -19.68
CA VAL A 138 2.43 -10.58 -20.50
C VAL A 138 2.23 -11.11 -21.91
N ARG A 139 3.28 -11.65 -22.53
CA ARG A 139 3.20 -12.25 -23.87
C ARG A 139 2.27 -13.46 -23.92
N ARG A 140 2.22 -14.25 -22.85
CA ARG A 140 1.30 -15.38 -22.72
C ARG A 140 -0.15 -14.88 -22.59
N GLN A 141 -0.42 -13.84 -21.77
CA GLN A 141 -1.76 -13.27 -21.62
C GLN A 141 -2.35 -12.82 -22.96
N GLY A 142 -1.52 -12.25 -23.84
CA GLY A 142 -1.98 -11.84 -25.18
C GLY A 142 -2.37 -12.98 -26.14
N LYS A 143 -2.03 -14.24 -25.79
CA LYS A 143 -2.31 -15.43 -26.63
C LYS A 143 -3.45 -16.30 -26.09
N LEU A 144 -3.85 -16.12 -24.84
CA LEU A 144 -4.90 -16.90 -24.22
C LEU A 144 -6.28 -16.39 -24.62
N ALA A 145 -7.22 -17.32 -24.80
CA ALA A 145 -8.62 -16.99 -25.05
C ALA A 145 -9.30 -16.41 -23.80
N ASP A 146 -8.92 -16.93 -22.61
CA ASP A 146 -9.39 -16.47 -21.31
C ASP A 146 -8.17 -16.11 -20.43
N PRO A 147 -7.61 -14.89 -20.60
CA PRO A 147 -6.43 -14.47 -19.87
C PRO A 147 -6.76 -14.04 -18.44
N LEU A 148 -5.82 -14.25 -17.48
CA LEU A 148 -5.93 -13.72 -16.11
C LEU A 148 -5.99 -12.19 -16.10
N ILE A 149 -5.27 -11.55 -17.01
CA ILE A 149 -5.26 -10.11 -17.20
C ILE A 149 -5.68 -9.80 -18.63
N ASP A 150 -6.83 -9.14 -18.79
CA ASP A 150 -7.26 -8.68 -20.12
C ASP A 150 -6.47 -7.44 -20.54
N LEU A 151 -5.46 -7.66 -21.38
CA LEU A 151 -4.59 -6.59 -21.90
C LEU A 151 -5.34 -5.56 -22.75
N ARG A 152 -6.60 -5.84 -23.16
CA ARG A 152 -7.42 -4.88 -23.90
C ARG A 152 -7.86 -3.71 -23.00
N LEU A 153 -8.05 -3.96 -21.70
CA LEU A 153 -8.34 -2.90 -20.72
C LEU A 153 -7.18 -1.92 -20.63
N LEU A 154 -5.94 -2.39 -20.71
CA LEU A 154 -4.75 -1.54 -20.68
C LEU A 154 -4.57 -0.67 -21.95
N ARG A 155 -5.31 -0.94 -23.02
CA ARG A 155 -5.29 -0.09 -24.21
C ARG A 155 -6.16 1.16 -24.07
N ALA A 156 -7.07 1.18 -23.12
CA ALA A 156 -7.86 2.36 -22.80
C ALA A 156 -7.01 3.34 -21.95
N PRO A 157 -6.71 4.56 -22.45
CA PRO A 157 -5.80 5.47 -21.75
C PRO A 157 -6.28 5.82 -20.34
N ALA A 158 -7.59 6.02 -20.18
CA ALA A 158 -8.19 6.34 -18.89
C ALA A 158 -8.01 5.20 -17.87
N PHE A 159 -8.16 3.95 -18.29
CA PHE A 159 -7.95 2.79 -17.44
C PHE A 159 -6.50 2.65 -17.02
N SER A 160 -5.56 2.77 -17.98
CA SER A 160 -4.12 2.68 -17.71
C SER A 160 -3.62 3.81 -16.82
N ALA A 161 -4.11 5.03 -17.02
CA ALA A 161 -3.79 6.16 -16.15
C ALA A 161 -4.32 5.93 -14.73
N ALA A 162 -5.57 5.50 -14.57
CA ALA A 162 -6.15 5.19 -13.28
C ALA A 162 -5.40 4.05 -12.57
N LEU A 163 -5.02 3.00 -13.31
CA LEU A 163 -4.23 1.88 -12.77
C LEU A 163 -2.84 2.32 -12.30
N LEU A 164 -2.17 3.17 -13.07
CA LEU A 164 -0.87 3.72 -12.70
C LEU A 164 -0.98 4.61 -11.45
N ILE A 165 -1.97 5.50 -11.41
CA ILE A 165 -2.24 6.36 -10.25
C ILE A 165 -2.52 5.50 -9.01
N ASN A 166 -3.32 4.44 -9.14
CA ASN A 166 -3.62 3.51 -8.06
C ASN A 166 -2.33 2.82 -7.56
N THR A 167 -1.56 2.22 -8.46
CA THR A 167 -0.29 1.55 -8.13
C THR A 167 0.69 2.49 -7.43
N LEU A 168 0.88 3.70 -7.95
CA LEU A 168 1.78 4.70 -7.37
C LEU A 168 1.26 5.25 -6.05
N GLY A 169 -0.04 5.42 -5.91
CA GLY A 169 -0.67 5.81 -4.65
C GLY A 169 -0.39 4.80 -3.54
N PHE A 170 -0.59 3.51 -3.81
CA PHE A 170 -0.29 2.44 -2.86
C PHE A 170 1.22 2.28 -2.62
N PHE A 171 2.06 2.44 -3.65
CA PHE A 171 3.51 2.46 -3.53
C PHE A 171 3.97 3.50 -2.50
N VAL A 172 3.48 4.73 -2.63
CA VAL A 172 3.82 5.83 -1.73
C VAL A 172 3.19 5.64 -0.36
N GLY A 173 1.91 5.27 -0.30
CA GLY A 173 1.14 5.16 0.93
C GLY A 173 1.69 4.10 1.90
N PHE A 174 1.95 2.89 1.40
CA PHE A 174 2.47 1.80 2.23
C PHE A 174 3.91 2.05 2.70
N ALA A 175 4.74 2.62 1.84
CA ALA A 175 6.10 3.00 2.22
C ALA A 175 6.10 4.12 3.28
N ALA A 176 5.27 5.14 3.10
CA ALA A 176 5.13 6.22 4.08
C ALA A 176 4.63 5.70 5.43
N PHE A 177 3.59 4.84 5.42
CA PHE A 177 3.09 4.21 6.62
C PHE A 177 4.18 3.46 7.40
N LEU A 178 4.97 2.64 6.69
CA LEU A 178 6.08 1.91 7.29
C LEU A 178 7.13 2.85 7.90
N LEU A 179 7.55 3.86 7.14
CA LEU A 179 8.59 4.79 7.57
C LEU A 179 8.13 5.64 8.75
N ILE A 180 6.88 6.12 8.74
CA ILE A 180 6.31 6.88 9.86
C ILE A 180 6.21 6.03 11.11
N ALA A 181 5.74 4.78 11.00
CA ALA A 181 5.67 3.87 12.13
C ALA A 181 7.06 3.59 12.74
N GLN A 182 8.08 3.41 11.89
CA GLN A 182 9.47 3.26 12.34
C GLN A 182 10.01 4.54 12.99
N TYR A 183 9.72 5.71 12.44
CA TYR A 183 10.15 6.98 13.02
C TYR A 183 9.55 7.19 14.41
N LEU A 184 8.25 6.96 14.59
CA LEU A 184 7.58 7.09 15.88
C LEU A 184 8.21 6.16 16.93
N GLN A 185 8.51 4.91 16.57
CA GLN A 185 9.00 3.92 17.52
C GLN A 185 10.53 3.95 17.70
N LEU A 186 11.30 4.04 16.61
CA LEU A 186 12.76 3.92 16.67
C LEU A 186 13.46 5.27 16.91
N VAL A 187 12.90 6.37 16.42
CA VAL A 187 13.52 7.70 16.54
C VAL A 187 12.95 8.48 17.73
N LEU A 188 11.63 8.50 17.88
CA LEU A 188 10.99 9.17 19.01
C LEU A 188 10.88 8.29 20.25
N GLY A 189 11.16 6.99 20.16
CA GLY A 189 11.14 6.04 21.28
C GLY A 189 9.75 5.79 21.84
N LEU A 190 8.68 6.05 21.05
CA LEU A 190 7.31 5.84 21.50
C LEU A 190 7.00 4.35 21.58
N SER A 191 6.17 3.98 22.55
CA SER A 191 5.63 2.62 22.60
C SER A 191 4.76 2.31 21.38
N PRO A 192 4.55 1.03 21.03
CA PRO A 192 3.67 0.66 19.92
C PRO A 192 2.25 1.23 20.03
N LEU A 193 1.70 1.31 21.27
CA LEU A 193 0.39 1.89 21.51
C LEU A 193 0.39 3.41 21.31
N GLU A 194 1.39 4.11 21.83
CA GLU A 194 1.54 5.55 21.62
C GLU A 194 1.69 5.89 20.15
N ALA A 195 2.51 5.12 19.40
CA ALA A 195 2.64 5.27 17.95
C ALA A 195 1.30 5.06 17.23
N GLY A 196 0.50 4.09 17.67
CA GLY A 196 -0.87 3.87 17.21
C GLY A 196 -1.79 5.05 17.49
N LEU A 197 -1.76 5.59 18.70
CA LEU A 197 -2.57 6.76 19.10
C LEU A 197 -2.20 8.01 18.27
N TRP A 198 -0.92 8.26 18.06
CA TRP A 198 -0.45 9.38 17.24
C TRP A 198 -0.75 9.21 15.74
N SER A 199 -1.06 8.00 15.31
CA SER A 199 -1.52 7.71 13.94
C SER A 199 -3.03 7.90 13.73
N LEU A 200 -3.85 8.03 14.81
CA LEU A 200 -5.30 8.22 14.71
C LEU A 200 -5.72 9.47 13.93
N PRO A 201 -5.11 10.65 14.13
CA PRO A 201 -5.49 11.83 13.36
C PRO A 201 -5.38 11.64 11.86
N SER A 202 -4.35 10.91 11.40
CA SER A 202 -4.15 10.60 9.98
C SER A 202 -5.20 9.61 9.45
N SER A 203 -5.58 8.62 10.25
CA SER A 203 -6.64 7.66 9.89
C SER A 203 -8.00 8.36 9.78
N LEU A 204 -8.32 9.27 10.71
CA LEU A 204 -9.51 10.09 10.63
C LEU A 204 -9.50 11.01 9.41
N ALA A 205 -8.36 11.63 9.11
CA ALA A 205 -8.18 12.46 7.92
C ALA A 205 -8.41 11.65 6.63
N PHE A 206 -7.94 10.40 6.58
CA PHE A 206 -8.18 9.50 5.45
C PHE A 206 -9.69 9.23 5.27
N ILE A 207 -10.41 8.89 6.34
CA ILE A 207 -11.86 8.64 6.31
C ILE A 207 -12.63 9.89 5.86
N VAL A 208 -12.31 11.05 6.44
CA VAL A 208 -12.93 12.33 6.08
C VAL A 208 -12.64 12.67 4.61
N GLY A 209 -11.40 12.52 4.19
CA GLY A 209 -10.97 12.80 2.83
C GLY A 209 -11.63 11.91 1.78
N SER A 210 -11.74 10.61 2.05
CA SER A 210 -12.43 9.67 1.16
C SER A 210 -13.89 10.09 0.93
N ASN A 211 -14.62 10.44 2.00
CA ASN A 211 -15.99 10.93 1.91
C ASN A 211 -16.08 12.31 1.20
N LEU A 212 -15.10 13.18 1.45
CA LEU A 212 -15.03 14.49 0.79
C LEU A 212 -14.76 14.35 -0.70
N ALA A 213 -13.83 13.49 -1.11
CA ALA A 213 -13.55 13.20 -2.52
C ALA A 213 -14.80 12.76 -3.27
N ALA A 214 -15.55 11.80 -2.71
CA ALA A 214 -16.79 11.31 -3.28
C ALA A 214 -17.88 12.41 -3.45
N ARG A 215 -17.89 13.40 -2.55
CA ARG A 215 -18.80 14.57 -2.68
C ARG A 215 -18.30 15.59 -3.70
N MET A 216 -16.98 15.82 -3.75
CA MET A 216 -16.37 16.80 -4.65
C MET A 216 -16.56 16.44 -6.12
N VAL A 217 -16.45 15.17 -6.49
CA VAL A 217 -16.62 14.74 -7.90
C VAL A 217 -18.03 14.92 -8.45
N ARG A 218 -19.03 15.18 -7.59
CA ARG A 218 -20.38 15.56 -8.04
C ARG A 218 -20.42 16.95 -8.69
N ARG A 219 -19.43 17.80 -8.42
CA ARG A 219 -19.36 19.20 -8.90
C ARG A 219 -18.06 19.52 -9.62
N ILE A 220 -17.00 18.78 -9.39
CA ILE A 220 -15.64 19.02 -9.89
C ILE A 220 -15.21 17.81 -10.70
N ARG A 221 -14.51 18.00 -11.81
CA ARG A 221 -13.97 16.89 -12.62
C ARG A 221 -13.00 16.05 -11.80
N PRO A 222 -13.07 14.71 -11.87
CA PRO A 222 -12.25 13.81 -11.06
C PRO A 222 -10.75 14.12 -11.12
N GLY A 223 -10.23 14.45 -12.31
CA GLY A 223 -8.81 14.79 -12.49
C GLY A 223 -8.32 15.95 -11.63
N PHE A 224 -9.14 17.01 -11.44
CA PHE A 224 -8.77 18.12 -10.55
C PHE A 224 -8.76 17.72 -9.08
N VAL A 225 -9.67 16.83 -8.67
CA VAL A 225 -9.70 16.35 -7.28
C VAL A 225 -8.51 15.45 -7.00
N VAL A 226 -8.13 14.58 -7.94
CA VAL A 226 -6.90 13.77 -7.86
C VAL A 226 -5.67 14.66 -7.80
N ALA A 227 -5.57 15.68 -8.69
CA ALA A 227 -4.45 16.61 -8.68
C ALA A 227 -4.34 17.37 -7.35
N ALA A 228 -5.45 17.85 -6.79
CA ALA A 228 -5.46 18.48 -5.47
C ALA A 228 -5.01 17.52 -4.37
N GLY A 229 -5.44 16.25 -4.42
CA GLY A 229 -5.00 15.19 -3.52
C GLY A 229 -3.49 14.95 -3.60
N LEU A 230 -2.94 14.89 -4.81
CA LEU A 230 -1.50 14.71 -5.03
C LEU A 230 -0.68 15.91 -4.51
N VAL A 231 -1.13 17.14 -4.76
CA VAL A 231 -0.48 18.35 -4.21
C VAL A 231 -0.51 18.33 -2.69
N LEU A 232 -1.65 17.98 -2.09
CA LEU A 232 -1.78 17.90 -0.63
C LEU A 232 -0.87 16.81 -0.05
N ALA A 233 -0.82 15.64 -0.68
CA ALA A 233 0.08 14.56 -0.29
C ALA A 233 1.56 14.97 -0.41
N ALA A 234 1.93 15.62 -1.51
CA ALA A 234 3.29 16.14 -1.73
C ALA A 234 3.67 17.19 -0.68
N THR A 235 2.74 18.09 -0.31
CA THR A 235 2.96 19.07 0.77
C THR A 235 3.15 18.37 2.11
N GLY A 236 2.32 17.36 2.41
CA GLY A 236 2.48 16.53 3.61
C GLY A 236 3.85 15.86 3.68
N PHE A 237 4.32 15.28 2.58
CA PHE A 237 5.68 14.74 2.48
C PHE A 237 6.76 15.82 2.68
N GLY A 238 6.59 16.99 2.07
CA GLY A 238 7.52 18.11 2.22
C GLY A 238 7.70 18.51 3.69
N LEU A 239 6.61 18.52 4.47
CA LEU A 239 6.68 18.77 5.91
C LEU A 239 7.43 17.66 6.66
N LEU A 240 7.27 16.40 6.25
CA LEU A 240 7.98 15.28 6.86
C LEU A 240 9.49 15.30 6.57
N VAL A 241 9.92 15.89 5.47
CA VAL A 241 11.37 16.10 5.16
C VAL A 241 12.00 17.15 6.07
N GLY A 242 11.24 18.16 6.48
CA GLY A 242 11.69 19.25 7.33
C GLY A 242 11.55 18.99 8.83
N LEU A 243 11.50 17.73 9.28
CA LEU A 243 11.39 17.39 10.70
C LEU A 243 12.59 17.85 11.48
N ASP A 244 12.38 18.79 12.45
CA ASP A 244 13.40 19.31 13.34
C ASP A 244 13.23 18.81 14.78
N ARG A 245 14.26 18.88 15.62
CA ARG A 245 14.26 18.35 16.99
C ARG A 245 13.18 18.93 17.89
N ASP A 246 12.92 20.23 17.77
CA ASP A 246 12.04 20.94 18.71
C ASP A 246 10.55 20.79 18.40
N ASN A 247 10.17 20.46 17.14
CA ASN A 247 8.79 20.33 16.68
C ASN A 247 8.49 18.98 16.01
N GLY A 248 9.35 17.98 16.17
CA GLY A 248 9.33 16.72 15.39
C GLY A 248 7.97 15.99 15.40
N LEU A 249 7.40 15.76 16.58
CA LEU A 249 6.12 15.04 16.70
C LEU A 249 4.94 15.84 16.13
N ARG A 250 4.86 17.15 16.44
CA ARG A 250 3.77 18.00 15.94
C ARG A 250 3.80 18.13 14.43
N MET A 251 5.00 18.37 13.87
CA MET A 251 5.18 18.53 12.44
C MET A 251 4.95 17.21 11.69
N LEU A 252 5.36 16.08 12.30
CA LEU A 252 5.07 14.74 11.79
C LEU A 252 3.57 14.49 11.71
N VAL A 253 2.81 14.76 12.78
CA VAL A 253 1.36 14.55 12.78
C VAL A 253 0.68 15.41 11.71
N ILE A 254 1.04 16.70 11.60
CA ILE A 254 0.47 17.58 10.57
C ILE A 254 0.79 17.06 9.16
N GLY A 255 2.06 16.72 8.90
CA GLY A 255 2.49 16.18 7.61
C GLY A 255 1.79 14.85 7.28
N TYR A 256 1.64 13.98 8.28
CA TYR A 256 0.97 12.69 8.10
C TYR A 256 -0.54 12.85 7.85
N VAL A 257 -1.21 13.78 8.55
CA VAL A 257 -2.62 14.13 8.30
C VAL A 257 -2.80 14.67 6.88
N MET A 258 -1.95 15.59 6.43
CA MET A 258 -2.01 16.13 5.07
C MET A 258 -1.76 15.07 4.01
N LEU A 259 -0.77 14.21 4.22
CA LEU A 259 -0.46 13.07 3.36
C LEU A 259 -1.65 12.13 3.25
N SER A 260 -2.23 11.71 4.39
CA SER A 260 -3.37 10.79 4.44
C SER A 260 -4.61 11.37 3.79
N LEU A 261 -4.89 12.66 4.03
CA LEU A 261 -6.00 13.38 3.39
C LEU A 261 -5.81 13.43 1.86
N GLY A 262 -4.60 13.74 1.40
CA GLY A 262 -4.29 13.78 -0.03
C GLY A 262 -4.38 12.41 -0.70
N LEU A 263 -3.80 11.37 -0.09
CA LEU A 263 -3.86 10.00 -0.61
C LEU A 263 -5.28 9.42 -0.61
N SER A 264 -6.14 9.83 0.34
CA SER A 264 -7.54 9.38 0.34
C SER A 264 -8.30 9.84 -0.90
N PHE A 265 -8.02 11.06 -1.41
CA PHE A 265 -8.60 11.54 -2.67
C PHE A 265 -8.13 10.67 -3.84
N VAL A 266 -6.84 10.36 -3.88
CA VAL A 266 -6.23 9.54 -4.94
C VAL A 266 -6.81 8.13 -4.94
N PHE A 267 -6.83 7.45 -3.80
CA PHE A 267 -7.32 6.07 -3.70
C PHE A 267 -8.80 5.93 -4.03
N THR A 268 -9.63 6.83 -3.47
CA THR A 268 -11.08 6.79 -3.69
C THR A 268 -11.41 6.96 -5.17
N LEU A 269 -10.76 7.91 -5.84
CA LEU A 269 -11.08 8.22 -7.22
C LEU A 269 -10.39 7.29 -8.22
N ALA A 270 -9.18 6.81 -7.94
CA ALA A 270 -8.53 5.81 -8.78
C ALA A 270 -9.35 4.51 -8.85
N ALA A 271 -9.87 4.04 -7.70
CA ALA A 271 -10.72 2.87 -7.66
C ALA A 271 -12.02 3.07 -8.45
N ASP A 272 -12.68 4.22 -8.28
CA ASP A 272 -13.91 4.56 -9.02
C ASP A 272 -13.67 4.67 -10.53
N MET A 273 -12.59 5.32 -10.93
CA MET A 273 -12.18 5.45 -12.34
C MET A 273 -11.84 4.10 -12.97
N LEU A 274 -11.16 3.22 -12.23
CA LEU A 274 -10.82 1.87 -12.72
C LEU A 274 -12.06 1.04 -13.00
N VAL A 275 -13.02 1.03 -12.06
CA VAL A 275 -14.27 0.28 -12.22
C VAL A 275 -15.16 0.93 -13.29
N GLY A 276 -15.22 2.25 -13.34
CA GLY A 276 -16.03 3.00 -14.29
C GLY A 276 -15.50 2.97 -15.73
N ALA A 277 -14.19 2.83 -15.94
CA ALA A 277 -13.58 2.73 -17.27
C ALA A 277 -13.72 1.33 -17.90
N ALA A 278 -14.10 0.32 -17.13
CA ALA A 278 -14.28 -1.05 -17.63
C ALA A 278 -15.74 -1.29 -18.07
N PRO A 279 -15.98 -2.04 -19.18
CA PRO A 279 -17.30 -2.52 -19.54
C PRO A 279 -17.93 -3.34 -18.39
N ALA A 280 -19.25 -3.28 -18.25
CA ALA A 280 -19.96 -3.93 -17.15
C ALA A 280 -19.65 -5.44 -17.04
N GLU A 281 -19.50 -6.12 -18.19
CA GLU A 281 -19.16 -7.54 -18.30
C GLU A 281 -17.73 -7.84 -17.79
N ARG A 282 -16.86 -6.83 -17.71
CA ARG A 282 -15.46 -6.94 -17.29
C ARG A 282 -15.14 -6.24 -15.96
N ALA A 283 -16.16 -5.76 -15.28
CA ALA A 283 -15.96 -5.04 -14.03
C ALA A 283 -15.30 -5.91 -12.93
N GLY A 284 -15.56 -7.23 -12.92
CA GLY A 284 -14.86 -8.17 -12.04
C GLY A 284 -13.36 -8.25 -12.33
N THR A 285 -12.96 -8.34 -13.60
CA THR A 285 -11.56 -8.33 -14.04
C THR A 285 -10.89 -7.01 -13.70
N ALA A 286 -11.58 -5.88 -13.90
CA ALA A 286 -11.07 -4.56 -13.55
C ALA A 286 -10.83 -4.41 -12.03
N SER A 287 -11.77 -4.89 -11.21
CA SER A 287 -11.62 -4.90 -9.74
C SER A 287 -10.46 -5.79 -9.29
N ALA A 288 -10.32 -6.98 -9.86
CA ALA A 288 -9.20 -7.88 -9.55
C ALA A 288 -7.85 -7.25 -9.96
N LEU A 289 -7.80 -6.56 -11.10
CA LEU A 289 -6.60 -5.87 -11.55
C LEU A 289 -6.27 -4.65 -10.67
N SER A 290 -7.29 -3.91 -10.23
CA SER A 290 -7.15 -2.83 -9.25
C SER A 290 -6.53 -3.34 -7.96
N GLU A 291 -7.06 -4.42 -7.39
CA GLU A 291 -6.55 -5.01 -6.15
C GLU A 291 -5.12 -5.51 -6.32
N THR A 292 -4.84 -6.26 -7.39
CA THR A 292 -3.50 -6.73 -7.71
C THR A 292 -2.50 -5.56 -7.85
N SER A 293 -2.93 -4.46 -8.47
CA SER A 293 -2.10 -3.27 -8.63
C SER A 293 -1.83 -2.56 -7.29
N SER A 294 -2.79 -2.57 -6.39
CA SER A 294 -2.67 -2.02 -5.04
C SER A 294 -1.65 -2.81 -4.22
N GLU A 295 -1.79 -4.12 -4.18
CA GLU A 295 -0.87 -5.02 -3.48
C GLU A 295 0.55 -4.96 -4.05
N LEU A 296 0.67 -4.97 -5.40
CA LEU A 296 1.96 -4.83 -6.07
C LEU A 296 2.60 -3.47 -5.79
N GLY A 297 1.82 -2.40 -5.86
CA GLY A 297 2.27 -1.05 -5.52
C GLY A 297 2.80 -0.99 -4.10
N GLY A 298 2.04 -1.47 -3.12
CA GLY A 298 2.42 -1.51 -1.71
C GLY A 298 3.69 -2.33 -1.47
N ALA A 299 3.76 -3.54 -2.04
CA ALA A 299 4.93 -4.41 -1.91
C ALA A 299 6.20 -3.78 -2.50
N LEU A 300 6.12 -3.19 -3.69
CA LEU A 300 7.22 -2.47 -4.33
C LEU A 300 7.61 -1.21 -3.54
N GLY A 301 6.63 -0.47 -3.01
CA GLY A 301 6.86 0.71 -2.19
C GLY A 301 7.69 0.38 -0.95
N ILE A 302 7.27 -0.62 -0.19
CA ILE A 302 7.99 -1.10 0.98
C ILE A 302 9.38 -1.63 0.59
N ALA A 303 9.48 -2.42 -0.47
CA ALA A 303 10.74 -3.01 -0.89
C ALA A 303 11.76 -1.95 -1.35
N ILE A 304 11.34 -1.00 -2.18
CA ILE A 304 12.24 0.01 -2.76
C ILE A 304 12.56 1.10 -1.73
N LEU A 305 11.53 1.77 -1.19
CA LEU A 305 11.74 2.89 -0.28
C LEU A 305 12.26 2.43 1.09
N GLY A 306 11.82 1.27 1.58
CA GLY A 306 12.39 0.65 2.77
C GLY A 306 13.86 0.27 2.58
N SER A 307 14.22 -0.25 1.40
CA SER A 307 15.62 -0.57 1.07
C SER A 307 16.48 0.69 0.98
N VAL A 308 15.98 1.77 0.38
CA VAL A 308 16.66 3.08 0.35
C VAL A 308 16.86 3.60 1.77
N ALA A 309 15.83 3.55 2.61
CA ALA A 309 15.93 3.96 4.01
C ALA A 309 17.02 3.19 4.77
N VAL A 310 17.07 1.86 4.62
CA VAL A 310 18.11 1.01 5.23
C VAL A 310 19.50 1.35 4.69
N ALA A 311 19.65 1.60 3.38
CA ALA A 311 20.94 1.95 2.77
C ALA A 311 21.46 3.31 3.27
N VAL A 312 20.56 4.30 3.39
CA VAL A 312 20.89 5.63 3.93
C VAL A 312 21.29 5.51 5.41
N TYR A 313 20.49 4.79 6.20
CA TYR A 313 20.78 4.53 7.61
C TYR A 313 22.16 3.89 7.80
N ARG A 314 22.48 2.84 7.04
CA ARG A 314 23.79 2.18 7.11
C ARG A 314 24.95 3.12 6.77
N ARG A 315 24.79 3.98 5.76
CA ARG A 315 25.84 4.97 5.40
C ARG A 315 26.05 5.99 6.50
N ALA A 316 24.99 6.50 7.10
CA ALA A 316 25.06 7.43 8.22
C ALA A 316 25.72 6.80 9.45
N MET A 317 25.37 5.53 9.75
CA MET A 317 25.97 4.78 10.86
C MET A 317 27.45 4.47 10.62
N ALA A 318 27.85 4.06 9.42
CA ALA A 318 29.27 3.84 9.09
C ALA A 318 30.10 5.13 9.23
N GLY A 319 29.52 6.28 8.88
CA GLY A 319 30.14 7.59 9.12
C GLY A 319 30.23 7.95 10.62
N ALA A 320 29.23 7.60 11.41
CA ALA A 320 29.18 7.84 12.84
C ALA A 320 30.16 6.94 13.63
N ASP A 321 30.32 5.68 13.24
CA ASP A 321 31.30 4.76 13.84
C ASP A 321 32.74 5.22 13.61
N LEU A 322 33.03 5.75 12.40
CA LEU A 322 34.33 6.38 12.12
C LEU A 322 34.56 7.65 12.98
N ALA A 323 33.53 8.46 13.18
CA ALA A 323 33.60 9.67 13.99
C ALA A 323 33.64 9.38 15.50
N ALA A 324 32.93 8.33 15.97
CA ALA A 324 32.88 7.91 17.37
C ALA A 324 34.20 7.26 17.82
N GLY A 325 34.96 6.64 16.91
CA GLY A 325 36.32 6.18 17.18
C GLY A 325 37.31 7.32 17.45
N LEU A 326 36.91 8.57 17.23
CA LEU A 326 37.76 9.75 17.36
C LEU A 326 37.39 10.72 18.51
N ALA A 327 36.19 10.70 19.13
CA ALA A 327 35.84 11.54 20.29
C ALA A 327 34.46 11.30 20.94
N GLY A 328 34.42 10.85 22.19
CA GLY A 328 33.36 11.11 23.18
C GLY A 328 32.06 10.25 23.12
N PRO A 329 31.13 10.42 24.06
CA PRO A 329 30.06 9.47 24.36
C PRO A 329 29.17 9.16 23.16
N ALA A 330 29.11 7.88 22.84
CA ALA A 330 28.54 7.33 21.60
C ALA A 330 27.00 7.41 21.48
N GLY A 331 26.26 7.59 22.58
CA GLY A 331 24.80 7.47 22.61
C GLY A 331 24.05 8.58 21.86
N ASP A 332 24.42 9.83 22.05
CA ASP A 332 23.69 10.98 21.48
C ASP A 332 23.94 11.14 19.97
N ARG A 333 25.14 10.81 19.50
CA ARG A 333 25.49 10.92 18.08
C ARG A 333 24.86 9.83 17.21
N LEU A 334 24.65 8.64 17.76
CA LEU A 334 23.93 7.54 17.12
C LEU A 334 22.46 7.90 16.91
N GLY A 335 21.84 8.57 17.90
CA GLY A 335 20.49 9.10 17.80
C GLY A 335 20.35 10.16 16.70
N ASP A 336 21.32 11.04 16.56
CA ASP A 336 21.31 12.11 15.54
C ASP A 336 21.54 11.58 14.14
N ALA A 337 22.49 10.66 13.96
CA ALA A 337 22.75 10.01 12.68
C ALA A 337 21.54 9.18 12.20
N SER A 338 20.83 8.54 13.13
CA SER A 338 19.63 7.79 12.78
C SER A 338 18.47 8.69 12.32
N ARG A 339 18.31 9.87 12.93
CA ARG A 339 17.30 10.87 12.55
C ARG A 339 17.60 11.49 11.21
N GLU A 340 18.87 11.85 10.96
CA GLU A 340 19.29 12.41 9.68
C GLU A 340 19.14 11.40 8.53
N ALA A 341 19.47 10.13 8.77
CA ALA A 341 19.24 9.05 7.81
C ALA A 341 17.75 8.87 7.48
N PHE A 342 16.88 9.00 8.49
CA PHE A 342 15.43 8.94 8.30
C PHE A 342 14.91 10.15 7.52
N ALA A 343 15.34 11.37 7.85
CA ALA A 343 14.98 12.58 7.13
C ALA A 343 15.38 12.51 5.65
N GLN A 344 16.59 12.00 5.36
CA GLN A 344 17.05 11.79 3.97
C GLN A 344 16.24 10.70 3.24
N ALA A 345 15.86 9.62 3.91
CA ALA A 345 14.98 8.59 3.33
C ALA A 345 13.59 9.14 3.00
N PHE A 346 13.03 9.98 3.86
CA PHE A 346 11.78 10.71 3.60
C PHE A 346 11.91 11.69 2.45
N ALA A 347 13.04 12.43 2.36
CA ALA A 347 13.31 13.35 1.27
C ALA A 347 13.32 12.65 -0.08
N LEU A 348 13.99 11.50 -0.16
CA LEU A 348 14.03 10.68 -1.39
C LEU A 348 12.66 10.10 -1.75
N ALA A 349 11.90 9.61 -0.78
CA ALA A 349 10.52 9.16 -0.99
C ALA A 349 9.62 10.32 -1.48
N GLY A 350 9.79 11.51 -0.91
CA GLY A 350 9.07 12.72 -1.31
C GLY A 350 9.42 13.22 -2.71
N LEU A 351 10.65 13.02 -3.19
CA LEU A 351 11.07 13.41 -4.56
C LEU A 351 10.51 12.45 -5.62
N ILE A 352 10.33 11.18 -5.31
CA ILE A 352 9.78 10.18 -6.23
C ILE A 352 8.26 10.37 -6.40
N SER A 353 7.55 10.78 -5.34
CA SER A 353 6.10 10.94 -5.32
C SER A 353 5.56 11.99 -6.30
N PRO A 354 6.04 13.26 -6.33
CA PRO A 354 5.53 14.27 -7.25
C PRO A 354 5.97 14.04 -8.70
N ALA A 355 7.16 13.48 -8.95
CA ALA A 355 7.61 13.15 -10.30
C ALA A 355 6.74 12.05 -10.94
N ALA A 356 6.31 11.06 -10.17
CA ALA A 356 5.39 10.02 -10.62
C ALA A 356 3.96 10.57 -10.85
N ALA A 357 3.52 11.53 -10.02
CA ALA A 357 2.23 12.17 -10.15
C ALA A 357 2.12 13.07 -11.38
N LEU A 358 3.20 13.81 -11.72
CA LEU A 358 3.26 14.67 -12.91
C LEU A 358 3.42 13.89 -14.22
N ALA A 359 3.95 12.68 -14.17
CA ALA A 359 4.06 11.81 -15.34
C ALA A 359 2.73 11.11 -15.70
N GLY A 360 1.73 11.11 -14.82
CA GLY A 360 0.41 10.51 -15.01
C GLY A 360 -0.72 11.51 -15.26
N ALA A 361 -0.45 12.81 -15.22
CA ALA A 361 -1.40 13.89 -15.49
C ALA A 361 -1.29 14.37 -16.94
#